data_4ea5d30538b54d3e61cf37c788dfbf44
#
_entry.id   4ea5d30538b54d3e61cf37c788dfbf44
#
_cell.length_a   1.000
_cell.length_b   1.000
_cell.length_c   1.000
_cell.angle_alpha   90.00
_cell.angle_beta   90.00
_cell.angle_gamma   90.00
#
_symmetry.space_group_name_H-M   'P 1'
#
loop_
_entity.id
_entity.type
_entity.pdbx_description
1 polymer ?
#
loop_
_entity_poly.entity_id
_entity_poly.type
_entity_poly.pdbx_seq_one_letter_code
_entity_poly.pdbx_strand_id
1 'polypeptide(L)'
;NQIGNEEAVMFLQGSWGPNEVMENTRCDIQWGFFPWPSVNDGVDGTEGLMAGAQGFGITDRSEKKQEAFDFAYSICTGENDMKITDAVQSVPADAENAQWPEAIAEASDYLDKMKKTYMWAAGLETADYKDGLQRELVKLTKLEETPEEFIENLSNMK
;
A
#
# COMPACT_ATOMS: atom_id res chain seq x y z
N ASN A 1 -7.49 -15.21 -4.87
CA ASN A 1 -8.81 -14.80 -5.42
C ASN A 1 -10.04 -15.18 -4.56
N GLN A 2 -9.83 -15.44 -3.27
CA GLN A 2 -10.93 -15.83 -2.35
C GLN A 2 -12.03 -14.77 -2.26
N ILE A 3 -11.66 -13.47 -2.30
CA ILE A 3 -12.64 -12.37 -2.31
C ILE A 3 -13.51 -12.46 -3.57
N GLY A 4 -12.91 -12.52 -4.76
CA GLY A 4 -13.65 -12.59 -6.00
C GLY A 4 -14.47 -13.86 -6.19
N ASN A 5 -14.17 -14.93 -5.45
CA ASN A 5 -14.92 -16.16 -5.41
C ASN A 5 -15.98 -16.18 -4.28
N GLU A 6 -16.16 -15.07 -3.57
CA GLU A 6 -17.08 -14.96 -2.43
C GLU A 6 -16.74 -15.88 -1.24
N GLU A 7 -15.48 -16.32 -1.14
CA GLU A 7 -14.97 -17.19 -0.08
C GLU A 7 -14.43 -16.38 1.12
N ALA A 8 -14.13 -15.09 0.91
CA ALA A 8 -13.69 -14.17 1.95
C ALA A 8 -14.35 -12.80 1.76
N VAL A 9 -14.58 -12.09 2.87
CA VAL A 9 -15.28 -10.79 2.87
C VAL A 9 -14.37 -9.61 3.19
N MET A 10 -13.12 -9.87 3.57
CA MET A 10 -12.14 -8.84 3.92
C MET A 10 -10.73 -9.29 3.52
N PHE A 11 -9.90 -8.33 3.15
CA PHE A 11 -8.47 -8.55 2.97
C PHE A 11 -7.69 -7.27 3.24
N LEU A 12 -6.43 -7.44 3.56
CA LEU A 12 -5.50 -6.33 3.70
C LEU A 12 -4.78 -6.12 2.38
N GLN A 13 -4.93 -4.92 1.80
CA GLN A 13 -4.32 -4.60 0.53
C GLN A 13 -4.09 -3.08 0.40
N GLY A 14 -3.31 -2.69 -0.59
CA GLY A 14 -3.19 -1.29 -1.00
C GLY A 14 -4.39 -0.83 -1.83
N SER A 15 -4.38 0.44 -2.20
CA SER A 15 -5.47 1.07 -2.97
C SER A 15 -5.78 0.38 -4.31
N TRP A 16 -4.83 -0.36 -4.87
CA TRP A 16 -5.00 -1.14 -6.11
C TRP A 16 -5.73 -2.48 -5.93
N GLY A 17 -6.01 -2.89 -4.68
CA GLY A 17 -6.60 -4.18 -4.37
C GLY A 17 -7.93 -4.46 -5.06
N PRO A 18 -8.89 -3.52 -5.06
CA PRO A 18 -10.15 -3.70 -5.79
C PRO A 18 -9.96 -3.99 -7.28
N ASN A 19 -9.09 -3.23 -7.96
CA ASN A 19 -8.81 -3.44 -9.37
C ASN A 19 -8.20 -4.83 -9.64
N GLU A 20 -7.22 -5.22 -8.83
CA GLU A 20 -6.57 -6.53 -8.95
C GLU A 20 -7.56 -7.68 -8.81
N VAL A 21 -8.52 -7.58 -7.88
CA VAL A 21 -9.56 -8.61 -7.72
C VAL A 21 -10.51 -8.61 -8.90
N MET A 22 -11.00 -7.45 -9.33
CA MET A 22 -11.92 -7.34 -10.47
C MET A 22 -11.31 -7.86 -11.78
N GLU A 23 -10.06 -7.51 -12.06
CA GLU A 23 -9.35 -8.00 -13.25
C GLU A 23 -9.18 -9.53 -13.27
N ASN A 24 -8.85 -10.10 -12.10
CA ASN A 24 -8.56 -11.53 -11.99
C ASN A 24 -9.80 -12.42 -11.91
N THR A 25 -10.92 -11.90 -11.44
CA THR A 25 -12.13 -12.71 -11.21
C THR A 25 -13.31 -12.28 -12.04
N ARG A 26 -13.25 -11.08 -12.66
CA ARG A 26 -14.36 -10.46 -13.42
C ARG A 26 -15.66 -10.35 -12.62
N CYS A 27 -15.54 -10.28 -11.30
CA CYS A 27 -16.65 -10.05 -10.41
C CYS A 27 -16.94 -8.56 -10.27
N ASP A 28 -18.22 -8.24 -10.11
CA ASP A 28 -18.69 -6.89 -9.79
C ASP A 28 -18.98 -6.86 -8.28
N ILE A 29 -18.00 -6.35 -7.49
CA ILE A 29 -18.09 -6.30 -6.04
C ILE A 29 -18.21 -4.85 -5.62
N GLN A 30 -19.15 -4.58 -4.73
CA GLN A 30 -19.21 -3.31 -4.01
C GLN A 30 -18.16 -3.30 -2.90
N TRP A 31 -17.26 -2.32 -2.96
CA TRP A 31 -16.16 -2.19 -2.02
C TRP A 31 -16.49 -1.23 -0.89
N GLY A 32 -16.08 -1.59 0.30
CA GLY A 32 -16.02 -0.70 1.45
C GLY A 32 -14.59 -0.65 1.99
N PHE A 33 -14.26 0.42 2.70
CA PHE A 33 -12.94 0.62 3.29
C PHE A 33 -13.07 0.91 4.79
N PHE A 34 -12.13 0.38 5.57
CA PHE A 34 -11.93 0.77 6.96
C PHE A 34 -10.45 0.73 7.33
N PRO A 35 -9.98 1.65 8.18
CA PRO A 35 -8.61 1.66 8.66
C PRO A 35 -8.37 0.48 9.63
N TRP A 36 -7.12 0.17 9.89
CA TRP A 36 -6.77 -0.74 10.96
C TRP A 36 -7.43 -0.33 12.28
N PRO A 37 -8.07 -1.25 12.99
CA PRO A 37 -8.59 -0.95 14.32
C PRO A 37 -7.45 -0.63 15.28
N SER A 38 -7.74 0.25 16.24
CA SER A 38 -6.80 0.55 17.31
C SER A 38 -6.57 -0.67 18.20
N VAL A 39 -5.34 -0.85 18.63
CA VAL A 39 -4.97 -1.88 19.60
C VAL A 39 -5.06 -1.29 21.00
N ASN A 40 -5.56 -2.05 21.96
CA ASN A 40 -5.55 -1.65 23.37
C ASN A 40 -4.10 -1.36 23.82
N ASP A 41 -3.91 -0.23 24.48
CA ASP A 41 -2.58 0.28 24.86
C ASP A 41 -1.64 0.61 23.68
N GLY A 42 -2.18 0.66 22.45
CA GLY A 42 -1.46 1.12 21.27
C GLY A 42 -1.13 2.61 21.33
N VAL A 43 -0.06 3.00 20.65
CA VAL A 43 0.42 4.40 20.62
C VAL A 43 -0.50 5.28 19.78
N ASP A 44 -1.08 4.70 18.72
CA ASP A 44 -1.95 5.40 17.77
C ASP A 44 -3.33 4.73 17.68
N GLY A 45 -4.31 5.54 17.34
CA GLY A 45 -5.65 5.10 16.99
C GLY A 45 -5.79 4.80 15.49
N THR A 46 -7.01 4.92 14.99
CA THR A 46 -7.33 4.72 13.57
C THR A 46 -6.84 5.84 12.64
N GLU A 47 -6.23 6.89 13.20
CA GLU A 47 -5.64 8.01 12.46
C GLU A 47 -4.23 7.74 11.92
N GLY A 48 -3.64 6.58 12.20
CA GLY A 48 -2.37 6.13 11.65
C GLY A 48 -2.57 5.33 10.36
N LEU A 49 -1.83 5.64 9.31
CA LEU A 49 -1.87 4.92 8.05
C LEU A 49 -0.47 4.53 7.60
N MET A 50 -0.34 3.31 7.13
CA MET A 50 0.83 2.93 6.35
C MET A 50 0.67 3.47 4.93
N ALA A 51 1.51 4.42 4.55
CA ALA A 51 1.51 5.03 3.24
C ALA A 51 2.83 4.77 2.52
N GLY A 52 2.73 4.47 1.24
CA GLY A 52 3.86 4.34 0.34
C GLY A 52 3.46 4.84 -1.03
N ALA A 53 4.41 5.43 -1.74
CA ALA A 53 4.22 5.86 -3.11
C ALA A 53 5.26 5.19 -4.01
N GLN A 54 4.88 4.92 -5.24
CA GLN A 54 5.81 4.59 -6.30
C GLN A 54 6.24 5.86 -7.00
N GLY A 55 7.48 5.92 -7.46
CA GLY A 55 8.00 7.11 -8.08
C GLY A 55 8.91 6.79 -9.26
N PHE A 56 9.09 7.78 -10.12
CA PHE A 56 10.05 7.72 -11.22
C PHE A 56 11.41 8.19 -10.76
N GLY A 57 12.44 7.38 -11.04
CA GLY A 57 13.83 7.76 -10.83
C GLY A 57 14.50 8.14 -12.15
N ILE A 58 15.23 9.26 -12.17
CA ILE A 58 16.03 9.66 -13.32
C ILE A 58 17.48 9.31 -13.02
N THR A 59 18.08 8.46 -13.87
CA THR A 59 19.48 8.07 -13.69
C THR A 59 20.41 9.27 -13.87
N ASP A 60 21.43 9.37 -13.01
CA ASP A 60 22.43 10.44 -13.10
C ASP A 60 23.25 10.40 -14.41
N ARG A 61 23.32 9.25 -15.07
CA ARG A 61 23.99 9.07 -16.35
C ARG A 61 23.17 9.56 -17.54
N SER A 62 21.91 9.95 -17.37
CA SER A 62 21.08 10.45 -18.47
C SER A 62 21.60 11.80 -18.95
N GLU A 63 21.76 11.93 -20.25
CA GLU A 63 22.05 13.20 -20.91
C GLU A 63 20.78 14.04 -21.15
N LYS A 64 19.59 13.46 -20.88
CA LYS A 64 18.28 14.06 -21.11
C LYS A 64 17.46 14.11 -19.81
N LYS A 65 18.07 14.64 -18.76
CA LYS A 65 17.44 14.67 -17.42
C LYS A 65 16.20 15.54 -17.39
N GLN A 66 16.23 16.68 -18.08
CA GLN A 66 15.09 17.59 -18.11
C GLN A 66 13.90 16.98 -18.84
N GLU A 67 14.12 16.41 -20.00
CA GLU A 67 13.07 15.76 -20.79
C GLU A 67 12.48 14.56 -20.05
N ALA A 68 13.30 13.80 -19.33
CA ALA A 68 12.85 12.71 -18.50
C ALA A 68 12.00 13.20 -17.30
N PHE A 69 12.38 14.32 -16.70
CA PHE A 69 11.60 14.95 -15.64
C PHE A 69 10.26 15.47 -16.17
N ASP A 70 10.28 16.19 -17.30
CA ASP A 70 9.07 16.74 -17.89
C ASP A 70 8.08 15.64 -18.29
N PHE A 71 8.59 14.51 -18.79
CA PHE A 71 7.77 13.33 -19.07
C PHE A 71 7.16 12.74 -17.77
N ALA A 72 7.97 12.48 -16.76
CA ALA A 72 7.50 11.94 -15.49
C ALA A 72 6.48 12.87 -14.82
N TYR A 73 6.76 14.17 -14.83
CA TYR A 73 5.86 15.19 -14.28
C TYR A 73 4.52 15.20 -15.04
N SER A 74 4.55 15.14 -16.37
CA SER A 74 3.33 15.13 -17.18
C SER A 74 2.45 13.91 -16.96
N ILE A 75 3.02 12.78 -16.54
CA ILE A 75 2.27 11.57 -16.20
C ILE A 75 1.61 11.69 -14.84
N CYS A 76 2.29 12.32 -13.88
CA CYS A 76 1.86 12.40 -12.47
C CYS A 76 0.98 13.61 -12.19
N THR A 77 0.53 14.39 -13.18
CA THR A 77 -0.23 15.61 -12.97
C THR A 77 -1.39 15.77 -13.95
N GLY A 78 -2.43 16.48 -13.50
CA GLY A 78 -3.57 16.90 -14.30
C GLY A 78 -4.34 15.75 -14.96
N GLU A 79 -4.73 15.93 -16.22
CA GLU A 79 -5.51 14.94 -16.96
C GLU A 79 -4.83 13.59 -17.16
N ASN A 80 -3.50 13.55 -17.26
CA ASN A 80 -2.79 12.29 -17.48
C ASN A 80 -2.78 11.46 -16.21
N ASP A 81 -2.58 12.08 -15.04
CA ASP A 81 -2.72 11.42 -13.76
C ASP A 81 -4.13 10.84 -13.59
N MET A 82 -5.17 11.60 -13.92
CA MET A 82 -6.55 11.11 -13.86
C MET A 82 -6.79 9.93 -14.80
N LYS A 83 -6.26 9.95 -16.02
CA LYS A 83 -6.38 8.81 -16.95
C LYS A 83 -5.72 7.54 -16.41
N ILE A 84 -4.57 7.68 -15.76
CA ILE A 84 -3.87 6.55 -15.13
C ILE A 84 -4.65 6.07 -13.92
N THR A 85 -5.07 6.99 -13.06
CA THR A 85 -5.88 6.73 -11.87
C THR A 85 -7.14 5.94 -12.22
N ASP A 86 -7.86 6.35 -13.24
CA ASP A 86 -9.07 5.66 -13.72
C ASP A 86 -8.74 4.27 -14.28
N ALA A 87 -7.63 4.15 -15.03
CA ALA A 87 -7.26 2.89 -15.65
C ALA A 87 -6.82 1.83 -14.65
N VAL A 88 -6.08 2.23 -13.60
CA VAL A 88 -5.56 1.31 -12.58
C VAL A 88 -6.31 1.34 -11.25
N GLN A 89 -7.36 2.16 -11.17
CA GLN A 89 -8.20 2.31 -9.97
C GLN A 89 -7.39 2.58 -8.70
N SER A 90 -6.41 3.48 -8.78
CA SER A 90 -5.50 3.82 -7.68
C SER A 90 -5.73 5.25 -7.18
N VAL A 91 -5.08 5.60 -6.09
CA VAL A 91 -5.07 6.97 -5.57
C VAL A 91 -4.35 7.89 -6.56
N PRO A 92 -4.92 9.06 -6.93
CA PRO A 92 -4.23 10.04 -7.77
C PRO A 92 -2.89 10.47 -7.16
N ALA A 93 -1.89 10.68 -8.00
CA ALA A 93 -0.61 11.23 -7.57
C ALA A 93 -0.68 12.75 -7.36
N ASP A 94 -1.51 13.43 -8.15
CA ASP A 94 -1.75 14.86 -8.05
C ASP A 94 -2.79 15.17 -6.97
N ALA A 95 -2.36 15.83 -5.91
CA ALA A 95 -3.24 16.23 -4.81
C ALA A 95 -4.35 17.21 -5.21
N GLU A 96 -4.22 17.88 -6.36
CA GLU A 96 -5.27 18.75 -6.91
C GLU A 96 -6.38 17.94 -7.59
N ASN A 97 -6.16 16.68 -7.88
CA ASN A 97 -7.16 15.77 -8.43
C ASN A 97 -8.06 15.23 -7.30
N ALA A 98 -9.20 15.89 -7.10
CA ALA A 98 -10.16 15.55 -6.04
C ALA A 98 -11.04 14.33 -6.37
N GLN A 99 -10.98 13.81 -7.58
CA GLN A 99 -11.83 12.74 -8.05
C GLN A 99 -11.11 11.38 -7.92
N TRP A 100 -11.63 10.56 -7.01
CA TRP A 100 -11.11 9.20 -6.78
C TRP A 100 -11.97 8.16 -7.50
N PRO A 101 -11.40 7.07 -7.99
CA PRO A 101 -12.15 5.94 -8.54
C PRO A 101 -13.20 5.43 -7.54
N GLU A 102 -14.37 5.05 -8.07
CA GLU A 102 -15.51 4.62 -7.24
C GLU A 102 -15.14 3.50 -6.26
N ALA A 103 -14.34 2.53 -6.72
CA ALA A 103 -13.94 1.38 -5.90
C ALA A 103 -13.14 1.75 -4.64
N ILE A 104 -12.51 2.93 -4.60
CA ILE A 104 -11.70 3.40 -3.46
C ILE A 104 -12.15 4.78 -2.95
N ALA A 105 -13.26 5.32 -3.44
CA ALA A 105 -13.72 6.66 -3.09
C ALA A 105 -13.94 6.82 -1.58
N GLU A 106 -14.46 5.81 -0.91
CA GLU A 106 -14.68 5.83 0.55
C GLU A 106 -13.36 5.97 1.34
N ALA A 107 -12.24 5.51 0.77
CA ALA A 107 -10.94 5.63 1.42
C ALA A 107 -10.48 7.09 1.55
N SER A 108 -10.92 8.00 0.67
CA SER A 108 -10.56 9.43 0.74
C SER A 108 -10.99 10.07 2.06
N ASP A 109 -12.18 9.73 2.57
CA ASP A 109 -12.70 10.24 3.84
C ASP A 109 -11.84 9.84 5.05
N TYR A 110 -11.15 8.71 4.95
CA TYR A 110 -10.22 8.25 5.98
C TYR A 110 -8.86 8.92 5.84
N LEU A 111 -8.39 9.12 4.63
CA LEU A 111 -7.11 9.78 4.37
C LEU A 111 -7.14 11.24 4.84
N ASP A 112 -8.23 11.95 4.64
CA ASP A 112 -8.41 13.31 5.14
C ASP A 112 -8.34 13.43 6.67
N LYS A 113 -8.61 12.35 7.38
CA LYS A 113 -8.56 12.27 8.84
C LYS A 113 -7.21 11.79 9.37
N MET A 114 -6.29 11.37 8.48
CA MET A 114 -4.99 10.86 8.89
C MET A 114 -4.13 11.95 9.51
N LYS A 115 -3.51 11.62 10.63
CA LYS A 115 -2.58 12.50 11.36
C LYS A 115 -1.16 12.02 11.28
N LYS A 116 -0.97 10.73 11.01
CA LYS A 116 0.34 10.08 10.92
C LYS A 116 0.39 9.12 9.75
N THR A 117 1.50 9.15 9.05
CA THR A 117 1.82 8.17 8.03
C THR A 117 3.07 7.39 8.44
N TYR A 118 3.02 6.10 8.23
CA TYR A 118 4.13 5.20 8.45
C TYR A 118 4.62 4.66 7.11
N MET A 119 5.93 4.63 6.93
CA MET A 119 6.50 3.94 5.78
C MET A 119 6.41 2.43 6.00
N TRP A 120 6.32 1.71 4.92
CA TRP A 120 6.42 0.27 4.96
C TRP A 120 7.78 -0.14 5.52
N ALA A 121 7.79 -0.84 6.65
CA ALA A 121 9.03 -1.22 7.37
C ALA A 121 10.03 -1.93 6.46
N ALA A 122 9.56 -2.79 5.56
CA ALA A 122 10.41 -3.44 4.56
C ALA A 122 11.14 -2.46 3.62
N GLY A 123 10.72 -1.21 3.49
CA GLY A 123 11.42 -0.18 2.73
C GLY A 123 12.60 0.45 3.46
N LEU A 124 12.66 0.32 4.78
CA LEU A 124 13.67 0.95 5.64
C LEU A 124 14.81 0.01 6.01
N GLU A 125 14.65 -1.30 5.80
CA GLU A 125 15.56 -2.32 6.30
C GLU A 125 16.44 -2.91 5.19
N THR A 126 17.55 -3.53 5.61
CA THR A 126 18.44 -4.26 4.69
C THR A 126 17.76 -5.49 4.09
N ALA A 127 18.28 -5.98 2.97
CA ALA A 127 17.77 -7.20 2.34
C ALA A 127 17.85 -8.41 3.28
N ASP A 128 18.95 -8.53 4.01
CA ASP A 128 19.16 -9.65 4.96
C ASP A 128 18.16 -9.63 6.11
N TYR A 129 17.82 -8.44 6.62
CA TYR A 129 16.78 -8.29 7.66
C TYR A 129 15.39 -8.67 7.12
N LYS A 130 15.05 -8.24 5.89
CA LYS A 130 13.77 -8.59 5.26
C LYS A 130 13.61 -10.09 5.09
N ASP A 131 14.64 -10.75 4.59
CA ASP A 131 14.64 -12.21 4.42
C ASP A 131 14.56 -12.93 5.76
N GLY A 132 15.23 -12.39 6.79
CA GLY A 132 15.14 -12.85 8.16
C GLY A 132 13.72 -12.74 8.71
N LEU A 133 13.15 -11.54 8.65
CA LEU A 133 11.77 -11.26 9.08
C LEU A 133 10.76 -12.19 8.39
N GLN A 134 10.89 -12.39 7.08
CA GLN A 134 10.00 -13.27 6.35
C GLN A 134 10.09 -14.72 6.82
N ARG A 135 11.30 -15.23 7.09
CA ARG A 135 11.50 -16.60 7.62
C ARG A 135 10.83 -16.75 8.99
N GLU A 136 11.05 -15.82 9.90
CA GLU A 136 10.45 -15.90 11.24
C GLU A 136 8.93 -15.75 11.19
N LEU A 137 8.38 -14.86 10.36
CA LEU A 137 6.93 -14.76 10.15
C LEU A 137 6.31 -16.08 9.65
N VAL A 138 7.02 -16.81 8.77
CA VAL A 138 6.55 -18.12 8.30
C VAL A 138 6.54 -19.13 9.45
N LYS A 139 7.55 -19.16 10.30
CA LYS A 139 7.58 -20.04 11.48
C LYS A 139 6.45 -19.72 12.45
N LEU A 140 6.26 -18.42 12.76
CA LEU A 140 5.20 -17.96 13.65
C LEU A 140 3.82 -18.38 13.12
N THR A 141 3.55 -18.17 11.83
CA THR A 141 2.26 -18.54 11.21
C THR A 141 2.02 -20.04 11.15
N LYS A 142 3.10 -20.84 11.13
CA LYS A 142 3.02 -22.30 11.19
C LYS A 142 3.00 -22.85 12.62
N LEU A 143 3.04 -21.98 13.63
CA LEU A 143 3.17 -22.37 15.03
C LEU A 143 4.45 -23.18 15.34
N GLU A 144 5.51 -22.92 14.58
CA GLU A 144 6.85 -23.52 14.78
C GLU A 144 7.69 -22.73 15.80
N GLU A 145 7.25 -21.53 16.18
CA GLU A 145 7.79 -20.70 17.25
C GLU A 145 6.68 -19.94 17.98
N THR A 146 6.95 -19.49 19.19
CA THR A 146 6.05 -18.63 19.98
C THR A 146 6.21 -17.15 19.60
N PRO A 147 5.23 -16.28 19.92
CA PRO A 147 5.38 -14.83 19.74
C PRO A 147 6.59 -14.25 20.46
N GLU A 148 6.95 -14.78 21.64
CA GLU A 148 8.08 -14.35 22.43
C GLU A 148 9.41 -14.70 21.73
N GLU A 149 9.53 -15.94 21.23
CA GLU A 149 10.69 -16.38 20.43
C GLU A 149 10.82 -15.58 19.13
N PHE A 150 9.71 -15.28 18.46
CA PHE A 150 9.70 -14.43 17.27
C PHE A 150 10.30 -13.03 17.56
N ILE A 151 9.87 -12.38 18.64
CA ILE A 151 10.38 -11.05 19.03
C ILE A 151 11.88 -11.14 19.40
N GLU A 152 12.29 -12.16 20.12
CA GLU A 152 13.69 -12.38 20.47
C GLU A 152 14.55 -12.58 19.22
N ASN A 153 14.10 -13.42 18.28
CA ASN A 153 14.79 -13.68 17.03
C ASN A 153 14.93 -12.40 16.20
N LEU A 154 13.87 -11.58 16.07
CA LEU A 154 13.95 -10.29 15.38
C LEU A 154 14.92 -9.31 16.05
N SER A 155 14.95 -9.27 17.37
CA SER A 155 15.82 -8.37 18.13
C SER A 155 17.32 -8.72 17.94
N ASN A 156 17.62 -9.95 17.60
CA ASN A 156 18.97 -10.45 17.34
C ASN A 156 19.41 -10.30 15.88
N MET A 157 18.48 -9.92 14.97
CA MET A 157 18.79 -9.59 13.57
C MET A 157 19.36 -8.17 13.52
N LYS A 158 20.61 -8.03 13.15
CA LYS A 158 21.29 -6.73 13.00
C LYS A 158 21.69 -6.51 11.55
#